data_f7ee3fc421ece7d4777fbac450316027
#
_entry.id   f7ee3fc421ece7d4777fbac450316027
#
_cell.length_a   1.000
_cell.length_b   1.000
_cell.length_c   1.000
_cell.angle_alpha   90.00
_cell.angle_beta   90.00
_cell.angle_gamma   90.00
#
_symmetry.space_group_name_H-M   'P 1'
#
loop_
_entity.id
_entity.type
_entity.pdbx_description
1 polymer ?
#
loop_
_entity_poly.entity_id
_entity_poly.type
_entity_poly.pdbx_seq_one_letter_code
_entity_poly.pdbx_strand_id
1 'polypeptide(L)'
;KQQAGGDLNPSKKDAPPADSFVPIDTVVPSPLQPRKHFVQGQLDELKDSISQHGIIQPLIVREVNGNMELIAGERRWRASKALGLTEVPIVIREASDQDVLEMALIENIQRKDLNPIEEAQGYVQLAKEFGIKQDIIAKRVGKSRATVANAMRLMELDPEVRDHVAQARLSVGHAKAILSIKDAAIQRLVADQVLKKSLTVRAAERLAKEMLAPKKKSGHDKNNGGSDEANAVIAQIQNALRERFATEVKMKHSPKKGKIELTYYGNDDLQRILDLLGIQL
;
A
#
# COMPACT_ATOMS: atom_id res chain seq x y z
N LYS A 1 -35.49 25.19 -4.94
CA LYS A 1 -36.28 23.93 -5.05
C LYS A 1 -35.33 22.82 -4.78
N GLN A 2 -35.41 22.48 -3.74
CA GLN A 2 -35.07 21.68 -2.56
C GLN A 2 -34.40 20.34 -2.93
N GLN A 3 -33.19 20.28 -2.42
CA GLN A 3 -32.27 19.14 -2.29
C GLN A 3 -32.85 18.09 -1.34
N ALA A 4 -32.66 16.83 -1.68
CA ALA A 4 -32.63 15.75 -0.69
C ALA A 4 -31.32 14.97 -0.89
N GLY A 5 -30.30 15.39 -0.16
CA GLY A 5 -29.08 14.62 0.06
C GLY A 5 -29.26 13.84 1.35
N GLY A 6 -29.57 12.56 1.26
CA GLY A 6 -29.58 11.67 2.41
C GLY A 6 -28.16 11.27 2.80
N ASP A 7 -27.70 11.72 3.96
CA ASP A 7 -26.47 11.28 4.62
C ASP A 7 -26.55 9.79 4.97
N LEU A 8 -25.74 8.97 4.31
CA LEU A 8 -25.53 7.56 4.62
C LEU A 8 -24.16 7.38 5.29
N ASN A 9 -24.04 7.84 6.54
CA ASN A 9 -22.92 7.45 7.39
C ASN A 9 -23.50 6.84 8.69
N PRO A 10 -23.54 5.51 8.87
CA PRO A 10 -23.98 4.92 10.12
C PRO A 10 -22.85 5.06 11.15
N SER A 11 -22.91 6.08 11.99
CA SER A 11 -22.17 6.13 13.23
C SER A 11 -22.59 4.95 14.12
N LYS A 12 -21.65 4.42 14.92
CA LYS A 12 -21.73 3.21 15.75
C LYS A 12 -22.88 3.11 16.77
N LYS A 13 -23.92 3.91 16.68
CA LYS A 13 -24.99 3.97 17.68
C LYS A 13 -26.37 3.50 17.23
N ASP A 14 -26.60 3.30 15.94
CA ASP A 14 -27.95 2.96 15.45
C ASP A 14 -27.86 1.70 14.57
N ALA A 15 -27.75 0.52 15.21
CA ALA A 15 -28.20 -0.71 14.56
C ALA A 15 -29.72 -0.58 14.37
N PRO A 16 -30.25 -0.74 13.13
CA PRO A 16 -31.70 -0.69 12.96
C PRO A 16 -32.34 -1.75 13.85
N PRO A 17 -33.49 -1.43 14.49
CA PRO A 17 -34.23 -2.44 15.23
C PRO A 17 -34.50 -3.63 14.32
N ALA A 18 -34.55 -4.83 14.88
CA ALA A 18 -34.95 -6.01 14.13
C ALA A 18 -36.35 -5.82 13.57
N ASP A 19 -36.55 -6.02 12.27
CA ASP A 19 -37.86 -5.92 11.64
C ASP A 19 -38.76 -7.09 12.09
N SER A 20 -38.14 -8.27 12.33
CA SER A 20 -38.82 -9.48 12.76
C SER A 20 -37.88 -10.53 13.33
N PHE A 21 -38.45 -11.53 14.03
CA PHE A 21 -37.79 -12.78 14.36
C PHE A 21 -38.27 -13.87 13.39
N VAL A 22 -37.35 -14.68 12.90
CA VAL A 22 -37.70 -15.79 12.01
C VAL A 22 -37.01 -17.09 12.46
N PRO A 23 -37.60 -18.25 12.17
CA PRO A 23 -36.95 -19.52 12.43
C PRO A 23 -35.57 -19.58 11.75
N ILE A 24 -34.54 -20.00 12.48
CA ILE A 24 -33.14 -20.00 11.97
C ILE A 24 -32.98 -20.88 10.72
N ASP A 25 -33.80 -21.92 10.58
CA ASP A 25 -33.76 -22.82 9.45
C ASP A 25 -34.31 -22.21 8.15
N THR A 26 -35.08 -21.11 8.23
CA THR A 26 -35.54 -20.37 7.05
C THR A 26 -34.45 -19.47 6.48
N VAL A 27 -33.39 -19.21 7.26
CA VAL A 27 -32.26 -18.37 6.83
C VAL A 27 -31.19 -19.25 6.19
N VAL A 28 -30.93 -19.02 4.91
CA VAL A 28 -29.93 -19.75 4.13
C VAL A 28 -28.72 -18.86 3.84
N PRO A 29 -27.49 -19.40 3.91
CA PRO A 29 -26.31 -18.63 3.54
C PRO A 29 -26.33 -18.30 2.06
N SER A 30 -25.91 -17.09 1.69
CA SER A 30 -25.81 -16.72 0.28
C SER A 30 -24.72 -17.55 -0.41
N PRO A 31 -25.00 -18.15 -1.59
CA PRO A 31 -23.99 -18.82 -2.39
C PRO A 31 -22.89 -17.85 -2.90
N LEU A 32 -23.17 -16.55 -2.86
CA LEU A 32 -22.30 -15.47 -3.32
C LEU A 32 -21.26 -15.05 -2.29
N GLN A 33 -21.29 -15.61 -1.06
CA GLN A 33 -20.37 -15.23 0.02
C GLN A 33 -18.95 -15.77 -0.23
N PRO A 34 -17.92 -14.90 -0.28
CA PRO A 34 -16.54 -15.32 -0.60
C PRO A 34 -15.85 -16.04 0.57
N ARG A 35 -16.36 -15.92 1.81
CA ARG A 35 -15.67 -16.43 3.00
C ARG A 35 -16.02 -17.90 3.28
N LYS A 36 -15.10 -18.82 2.96
CA LYS A 36 -15.25 -20.26 3.22
C LYS A 36 -14.54 -20.75 4.50
N HIS A 37 -13.57 -20.00 5.03
CA HIS A 37 -12.79 -20.40 6.20
C HIS A 37 -13.03 -19.51 7.41
N PHE A 38 -13.37 -20.12 8.53
CA PHE A 38 -13.59 -19.47 9.82
C PHE A 38 -12.63 -20.06 10.85
N VAL A 39 -11.91 -19.21 11.59
CA VAL A 39 -11.05 -19.63 12.68
C VAL A 39 -11.93 -20.02 13.87
N GLN A 40 -11.81 -21.26 14.33
CA GLN A 40 -12.70 -21.88 15.32
C GLN A 40 -12.74 -21.12 16.65
N GLY A 41 -11.60 -20.65 17.17
CA GLY A 41 -11.56 -19.92 18.44
C GLY A 41 -12.35 -18.60 18.47
N GLN A 42 -12.43 -17.88 17.36
CA GLN A 42 -13.23 -16.66 17.26
C GLN A 42 -14.74 -16.91 17.20
N LEU A 43 -15.18 -18.13 16.89
CA LEU A 43 -16.58 -18.52 16.89
C LEU A 43 -17.05 -18.84 18.32
N ASP A 44 -16.17 -19.40 19.14
CA ASP A 44 -16.49 -19.78 20.53
C ASP A 44 -16.70 -18.54 21.42
N GLU A 45 -15.85 -17.52 21.31
CA GLU A 45 -16.09 -16.23 21.99
C GLU A 45 -17.45 -15.61 21.59
N LEU A 46 -17.81 -15.72 20.32
CA LEU A 46 -19.08 -15.18 19.84
C LEU A 46 -20.28 -15.99 20.33
N LYS A 47 -20.16 -17.33 20.47
CA LYS A 47 -21.18 -18.17 21.08
C LYS A 47 -21.43 -17.77 22.54
N ASP A 48 -20.35 -17.58 23.31
CA ASP A 48 -20.46 -17.15 24.71
C ASP A 48 -21.19 -15.82 24.84
N SER A 49 -20.86 -14.86 23.98
CA SER A 49 -21.53 -13.56 23.93
C SER A 49 -23.02 -13.69 23.56
N ILE A 50 -23.35 -14.51 22.55
CA ILE A 50 -24.74 -14.72 22.11
C ILE A 50 -25.55 -15.47 23.18
N SER A 51 -24.95 -16.41 23.90
CA SER A 51 -25.63 -17.13 24.99
C SER A 51 -26.00 -16.24 26.15
N GLN A 52 -25.18 -15.20 26.44
CA GLN A 52 -25.41 -14.27 27.57
C GLN A 52 -26.34 -13.10 27.22
N HIS A 53 -26.19 -12.55 26.02
CA HIS A 53 -26.83 -11.28 25.65
C HIS A 53 -27.80 -11.40 24.46
N GLY A 54 -27.90 -12.59 23.86
CA GLY A 54 -28.63 -12.76 22.62
C GLY A 54 -27.92 -12.13 21.43
N ILE A 55 -28.58 -12.07 20.28
CA ILE A 55 -28.10 -11.40 19.08
C ILE A 55 -28.42 -9.92 19.16
N ILE A 56 -27.48 -9.10 19.61
CA ILE A 56 -27.62 -7.63 19.73
C ILE A 56 -27.79 -6.97 18.35
N GLN A 57 -27.01 -7.41 17.36
CA GLN A 57 -27.13 -6.93 15.99
C GLN A 57 -27.86 -7.95 15.13
N PRO A 58 -29.04 -7.62 14.55
CA PRO A 58 -29.79 -8.56 13.72
C PRO A 58 -29.01 -9.02 12.49
N LEU A 59 -29.41 -10.14 11.93
CA LEU A 59 -28.92 -10.63 10.65
C LEU A 59 -29.53 -9.78 9.53
N ILE A 60 -28.77 -9.50 8.49
CA ILE A 60 -29.30 -8.80 7.31
C ILE A 60 -29.58 -9.86 6.26
N VAL A 61 -30.84 -9.91 5.83
CA VAL A 61 -31.31 -10.91 4.85
C VAL A 61 -32.05 -10.23 3.69
N ARG A 62 -32.19 -10.95 2.59
CA ARG A 62 -33.08 -10.58 1.48
C ARG A 62 -34.02 -11.76 1.20
N GLU A 63 -35.16 -11.48 0.66
CA GLU A 63 -36.09 -12.50 0.20
C GLU A 63 -35.79 -12.89 -1.24
N VAL A 64 -35.49 -14.16 -1.48
CA VAL A 64 -35.26 -14.72 -2.80
C VAL A 64 -36.05 -16.03 -2.94
N ASN A 65 -37.00 -16.07 -3.83
CA ASN A 65 -37.82 -17.25 -4.08
C ASN A 65 -38.49 -17.84 -2.82
N GLY A 66 -38.92 -16.98 -1.89
CA GLY A 66 -39.55 -17.37 -0.62
C GLY A 66 -38.57 -17.83 0.48
N ASN A 67 -37.26 -17.77 0.25
CA ASN A 67 -36.22 -18.04 1.26
C ASN A 67 -35.57 -16.74 1.73
N MET A 68 -35.15 -16.71 3.00
CA MET A 68 -34.38 -15.59 3.57
C MET A 68 -32.89 -15.83 3.33
N GLU A 69 -32.34 -15.23 2.26
CA GLU A 69 -30.92 -15.34 1.93
C GLU A 69 -30.09 -14.34 2.76
N LEU A 70 -29.06 -14.83 3.45
CA LEU A 70 -28.22 -14.06 4.34
C LEU A 70 -27.25 -13.15 3.56
N ILE A 71 -27.41 -11.82 3.68
CA ILE A 71 -26.50 -10.82 3.11
C ILE A 71 -25.32 -10.59 4.05
N ALA A 72 -25.57 -10.39 5.35
CA ALA A 72 -24.51 -10.12 6.33
C ALA A 72 -24.85 -10.72 7.69
N GLY A 73 -23.81 -11.13 8.43
CA GLY A 73 -23.96 -11.73 9.77
C GLY A 73 -23.74 -13.23 9.81
N GLU A 74 -23.04 -13.83 8.85
CA GLU A 74 -22.82 -15.29 8.78
C GLU A 74 -22.19 -15.88 10.04
N ARG A 75 -21.26 -15.18 10.69
CA ARG A 75 -20.68 -15.64 11.96
C ARG A 75 -21.74 -15.75 13.05
N ARG A 76 -22.65 -14.78 13.14
CA ARG A 76 -23.78 -14.77 14.10
C ARG A 76 -24.74 -15.90 13.79
N TRP A 77 -25.11 -16.08 12.54
CA TRP A 77 -25.98 -17.18 12.12
C TRP A 77 -25.40 -18.55 12.47
N ARG A 78 -24.09 -18.78 12.15
CA ARG A 78 -23.41 -20.05 12.50
C ARG A 78 -23.30 -20.26 14.00
N ALA A 79 -22.98 -19.22 14.77
CA ALA A 79 -22.92 -19.31 16.22
C ALA A 79 -24.29 -19.62 16.82
N SER A 80 -25.35 -18.97 16.33
CA SER A 80 -26.72 -19.21 16.75
C SER A 80 -27.20 -20.62 16.43
N LYS A 81 -26.86 -21.12 15.25
CA LYS A 81 -27.16 -22.52 14.85
C LYS A 81 -26.41 -23.52 15.71
N ALA A 82 -25.15 -23.25 16.05
CA ALA A 82 -24.36 -24.11 16.94
C ALA A 82 -24.85 -24.07 18.41
N LEU A 83 -25.50 -22.98 18.84
CA LEU A 83 -26.16 -22.86 20.14
C LEU A 83 -27.57 -23.48 20.19
N GLY A 84 -28.11 -23.91 19.05
CA GLY A 84 -29.45 -24.47 18.96
C GLY A 84 -30.57 -23.45 19.13
N LEU A 85 -30.32 -22.17 18.79
CA LEU A 85 -31.38 -21.16 18.80
C LEU A 85 -32.44 -21.49 17.75
N THR A 86 -33.70 -21.36 18.12
CA THR A 86 -34.86 -21.63 17.25
C THR A 86 -35.19 -20.45 16.35
N GLU A 87 -34.96 -19.23 16.83
CA GLU A 87 -35.29 -17.99 16.14
C GLU A 87 -34.11 -17.01 16.18
N VAL A 88 -34.03 -16.17 15.17
CA VAL A 88 -32.99 -15.12 15.04
C VAL A 88 -33.63 -13.81 14.60
N PRO A 89 -33.14 -12.65 15.15
CA PRO A 89 -33.59 -11.34 14.71
C PRO A 89 -33.04 -11.01 13.34
N ILE A 90 -33.87 -10.54 12.43
CA ILE A 90 -33.49 -10.16 11.06
C ILE A 90 -33.88 -8.74 10.71
N VAL A 91 -33.19 -8.17 9.75
CA VAL A 91 -33.57 -6.98 8.98
C VAL A 91 -33.64 -7.38 7.51
N ILE A 92 -34.82 -7.20 6.92
CA ILE A 92 -35.01 -7.51 5.50
C ILE A 92 -34.55 -6.30 4.67
N ARG A 93 -33.74 -6.55 3.65
CA ARG A 93 -33.28 -5.56 2.69
C ARG A 93 -33.55 -6.03 1.27
N GLU A 94 -34.16 -5.17 0.48
CA GLU A 94 -34.20 -5.37 -0.96
C GLU A 94 -32.78 -5.16 -1.52
N ALA A 95 -32.20 -6.19 -2.12
CA ALA A 95 -30.86 -6.16 -2.69
C ALA A 95 -30.77 -7.10 -3.87
N SER A 96 -30.22 -6.63 -4.96
CA SER A 96 -29.87 -7.47 -6.12
C SER A 96 -28.64 -8.36 -5.78
N ASP A 97 -28.37 -9.38 -6.60
CA ASP A 97 -27.15 -10.19 -6.47
C ASP A 97 -25.89 -9.32 -6.51
N GLN A 98 -25.91 -8.28 -7.33
CA GLN A 98 -24.81 -7.32 -7.45
C GLN A 98 -24.60 -6.53 -6.16
N ASP A 99 -25.68 -6.07 -5.52
CA ASP A 99 -25.61 -5.36 -4.24
C ASP A 99 -25.07 -6.24 -3.12
N VAL A 100 -25.48 -7.52 -3.08
CA VAL A 100 -24.99 -8.50 -2.10
C VAL A 100 -23.48 -8.73 -2.27
N LEU A 101 -23.01 -8.95 -3.48
CA LEU A 101 -21.59 -9.13 -3.78
C LEU A 101 -20.80 -7.87 -3.44
N GLU A 102 -21.32 -6.70 -3.76
CA GLU A 102 -20.70 -5.41 -3.43
C GLU A 102 -20.57 -5.24 -1.91
N MET A 103 -21.64 -5.47 -1.16
CA MET A 103 -21.62 -5.36 0.30
C MET A 103 -20.63 -6.34 0.94
N ALA A 104 -20.61 -7.59 0.45
CA ALA A 104 -19.67 -8.61 0.93
C ALA A 104 -18.21 -8.22 0.66
N LEU A 105 -17.94 -7.63 -0.50
CA LEU A 105 -16.60 -7.17 -0.86
C LEU A 105 -16.17 -5.97 -0.01
N ILE A 106 -17.07 -5.02 0.25
CA ILE A 106 -16.80 -3.86 1.11
C ILE A 106 -16.52 -4.33 2.55
N GLU A 107 -17.35 -5.24 3.10
CA GLU A 107 -17.10 -5.83 4.43
C GLU A 107 -15.73 -6.48 4.50
N ASN A 108 -15.37 -7.27 3.48
CA ASN A 108 -14.06 -7.92 3.44
C ASN A 108 -12.91 -6.92 3.38
N ILE A 109 -13.04 -5.83 2.61
CA ILE A 109 -12.01 -4.77 2.52
C ILE A 109 -11.86 -4.02 3.86
N GLN A 110 -12.90 -3.90 4.66
CA GLN A 110 -12.86 -3.23 5.96
C GLN A 110 -12.18 -4.07 7.07
N ARG A 111 -11.74 -5.29 6.78
CA ARG A 111 -11.01 -6.11 7.74
C ARG A 111 -9.66 -5.50 8.06
N LYS A 112 -9.24 -5.65 9.33
CA LYS A 112 -7.97 -5.08 9.83
C LYS A 112 -6.73 -5.92 9.46
N ASP A 113 -6.94 -7.15 9.01
CA ASP A 113 -5.90 -8.16 8.74
C ASP A 113 -5.50 -8.26 7.27
N LEU A 114 -6.03 -7.40 6.41
CA LEU A 114 -5.66 -7.39 4.98
C LEU A 114 -4.26 -6.83 4.76
N ASN A 115 -3.49 -7.48 3.90
CA ASN A 115 -2.26 -6.91 3.39
C ASN A 115 -2.54 -5.81 2.33
N PRO A 116 -1.56 -4.92 2.04
CA PRO A 116 -1.76 -3.81 1.11
C PRO A 116 -2.16 -4.22 -0.32
N ILE A 117 -1.77 -5.41 -0.76
CA ILE A 117 -2.11 -5.92 -2.11
C ILE A 117 -3.54 -6.47 -2.15
N GLU A 118 -3.96 -7.18 -1.12
CA GLU A 118 -5.36 -7.65 -0.98
C GLU A 118 -6.33 -6.47 -0.92
N GLU A 119 -5.98 -5.43 -0.15
CA GLU A 119 -6.76 -4.21 -0.08
C GLU A 119 -6.85 -3.51 -1.46
N ALA A 120 -5.73 -3.40 -2.16
CA ALA A 120 -5.67 -2.82 -3.50
C ALA A 120 -6.51 -3.62 -4.51
N GLN A 121 -6.45 -4.95 -4.45
CA GLN A 121 -7.23 -5.85 -5.29
C GLN A 121 -8.72 -5.68 -5.07
N GLY A 122 -9.17 -5.58 -3.82
CA GLY A 122 -10.57 -5.32 -3.49
C GLY A 122 -11.07 -4.00 -4.08
N TYR A 123 -10.28 -2.92 -4.00
CA TYR A 123 -10.65 -1.64 -4.62
C TYR A 123 -10.73 -1.72 -6.15
N VAL A 124 -9.80 -2.42 -6.78
CA VAL A 124 -9.82 -2.63 -8.24
C VAL A 124 -11.05 -3.45 -8.64
N GLN A 125 -11.40 -4.46 -7.85
CA GLN A 125 -12.58 -5.27 -8.08
C GLN A 125 -13.87 -4.44 -7.98
N LEU A 126 -14.05 -3.61 -6.93
CA LEU A 126 -15.17 -2.69 -6.80
C LEU A 126 -15.29 -1.74 -8.01
N ALA A 127 -14.15 -1.23 -8.50
CA ALA A 127 -14.17 -0.32 -9.64
C ALA A 127 -14.47 -1.02 -10.96
N LYS A 128 -13.95 -2.22 -11.20
CA LYS A 128 -14.07 -2.93 -12.49
C LYS A 128 -15.36 -3.71 -12.63
N GLU A 129 -15.75 -4.47 -11.60
CA GLU A 129 -16.90 -5.37 -11.64
C GLU A 129 -18.21 -4.63 -11.34
N PHE A 130 -18.15 -3.66 -10.42
CA PHE A 130 -19.34 -2.91 -9.99
C PHE A 130 -19.42 -1.48 -10.58
N GLY A 131 -18.42 -1.05 -11.36
CA GLY A 131 -18.42 0.29 -11.98
C GLY A 131 -18.32 1.44 -10.98
N ILE A 132 -17.92 1.19 -9.72
CA ILE A 132 -17.95 2.18 -8.66
C ILE A 132 -16.77 3.15 -8.81
N LYS A 133 -17.05 4.45 -8.77
CA LYS A 133 -16.01 5.49 -8.83
C LYS A 133 -15.16 5.50 -7.55
N GLN A 134 -13.88 5.84 -7.68
CA GLN A 134 -12.92 5.86 -6.56
C GLN A 134 -13.32 6.75 -5.39
N ASP A 135 -14.03 7.86 -5.63
CA ASP A 135 -14.53 8.75 -4.59
C ASP A 135 -15.66 8.12 -3.77
N ILE A 136 -16.51 7.31 -4.42
CA ILE A 136 -17.58 6.55 -3.75
C ILE A 136 -16.97 5.41 -2.96
N ILE A 137 -16.00 4.65 -3.53
CA ILE A 137 -15.27 3.61 -2.80
C ILE A 137 -14.65 4.20 -1.54
N ALA A 138 -13.95 5.33 -1.67
CA ALA A 138 -13.29 6.00 -0.55
C ALA A 138 -14.27 6.35 0.59
N LYS A 139 -15.42 6.92 0.26
CA LYS A 139 -16.49 7.21 1.23
C LYS A 139 -16.99 5.95 1.94
N ARG A 140 -17.26 4.87 1.20
CA ARG A 140 -17.78 3.61 1.75
C ARG A 140 -16.81 2.88 2.66
N VAL A 141 -15.49 2.97 2.37
CA VAL A 141 -14.47 2.35 3.21
C VAL A 141 -13.87 3.29 4.28
N GLY A 142 -14.36 4.54 4.36
CA GLY A 142 -13.90 5.51 5.36
C GLY A 142 -12.46 6.01 5.12
N LYS A 143 -12.00 6.05 3.85
CA LYS A 143 -10.64 6.50 3.47
C LYS A 143 -10.68 7.71 2.53
N SER A 144 -9.54 8.38 2.35
CA SER A 144 -9.45 9.44 1.34
C SER A 144 -9.40 8.86 -0.07
N ARG A 145 -9.90 9.60 -1.07
CA ARG A 145 -9.80 9.24 -2.50
C ARG A 145 -8.34 9.01 -2.89
N ALA A 146 -7.42 9.84 -2.38
CA ALA A 146 -5.99 9.69 -2.68
C ALA A 146 -5.42 8.38 -2.13
N THR A 147 -5.87 7.93 -0.95
CA THR A 147 -5.47 6.65 -0.36
C THR A 147 -5.92 5.50 -1.23
N VAL A 148 -7.20 5.49 -1.65
CA VAL A 148 -7.76 4.44 -2.52
C VAL A 148 -7.06 4.42 -3.88
N ALA A 149 -6.89 5.58 -4.52
CA ALA A 149 -6.18 5.66 -5.80
C ALA A 149 -4.74 5.16 -5.71
N ASN A 150 -4.00 5.52 -4.64
CA ASN A 150 -2.65 5.05 -4.42
C ASN A 150 -2.58 3.53 -4.16
N ALA A 151 -3.55 2.98 -3.43
CA ALA A 151 -3.63 1.54 -3.22
C ALA A 151 -3.90 0.81 -4.53
N MET A 152 -4.89 1.25 -5.32
CA MET A 152 -5.22 0.64 -6.62
C MET A 152 -4.02 0.61 -7.57
N ARG A 153 -3.17 1.63 -7.54
CA ARG A 153 -1.94 1.68 -8.35
C ARG A 153 -0.93 0.59 -7.99
N LEU A 154 -0.96 0.03 -6.78
CA LEU A 154 -0.08 -1.10 -6.42
C LEU A 154 -0.29 -2.32 -7.33
N MET A 155 -1.48 -2.44 -7.93
CA MET A 155 -1.78 -3.51 -8.89
C MET A 155 -1.08 -3.33 -10.26
N GLU A 156 -0.49 -2.15 -10.52
CA GLU A 156 0.32 -1.87 -11.72
C GLU A 156 1.78 -2.35 -11.57
N LEU A 157 2.19 -2.78 -10.36
CA LEU A 157 3.50 -3.36 -10.12
C LEU A 157 3.63 -4.74 -10.77
N ASP A 158 4.87 -5.10 -11.08
CA ASP A 158 5.22 -6.46 -11.47
C ASP A 158 4.75 -7.48 -10.41
N PRO A 159 4.27 -8.68 -10.80
CA PRO A 159 3.76 -9.69 -9.86
C PRO A 159 4.73 -10.04 -8.74
N GLU A 160 6.03 -10.21 -9.04
CA GLU A 160 7.05 -10.55 -8.04
C GLU A 160 7.25 -9.41 -7.02
N VAL A 161 7.20 -8.16 -7.50
CA VAL A 161 7.27 -6.98 -6.62
C VAL A 161 6.03 -6.88 -5.74
N ARG A 162 4.84 -7.21 -6.28
CA ARG A 162 3.60 -7.29 -5.48
C ARG A 162 3.69 -8.32 -4.36
N ASP A 163 4.26 -9.49 -4.65
CA ASP A 163 4.45 -10.54 -3.66
C ASP A 163 5.37 -10.08 -2.51
N HIS A 164 6.42 -9.33 -2.81
CA HIS A 164 7.27 -8.74 -1.78
C HIS A 164 6.52 -7.73 -0.91
N VAL A 165 5.60 -6.95 -1.49
CA VAL A 165 4.76 -6.02 -0.73
C VAL A 165 3.71 -6.77 0.11
N ALA A 166 3.07 -7.80 -0.45
CA ALA A 166 2.10 -8.64 0.24
C ALA A 166 2.70 -9.33 1.47
N GLN A 167 3.96 -9.79 1.36
CA GLN A 167 4.74 -10.41 2.44
C GLN A 167 5.40 -9.40 3.38
N ALA A 168 5.12 -8.11 3.27
CA ALA A 168 5.73 -7.03 4.05
C ALA A 168 7.27 -6.95 3.95
N ARG A 169 7.89 -7.60 2.96
CA ARG A 169 9.33 -7.49 2.65
C ARG A 169 9.68 -6.12 2.06
N LEU A 170 8.75 -5.55 1.29
CA LEU A 170 8.79 -4.17 0.83
C LEU A 170 7.64 -3.37 1.44
N SER A 171 7.92 -2.17 1.94
CA SER A 171 6.88 -1.27 2.42
C SER A 171 6.10 -0.63 1.27
N VAL A 172 4.89 -0.13 1.55
CA VAL A 172 4.09 0.65 0.59
C VAL A 172 4.85 1.88 0.06
N GLY A 173 5.75 2.45 0.87
CA GLY A 173 6.63 3.55 0.45
C GLY A 173 7.61 3.11 -0.64
N HIS A 174 8.26 1.95 -0.49
CA HIS A 174 9.13 1.36 -1.51
C HIS A 174 8.35 1.04 -2.78
N ALA A 175 7.16 0.44 -2.65
CA ALA A 175 6.27 0.15 -3.75
C ALA A 175 5.92 1.40 -4.59
N LYS A 176 5.61 2.53 -3.93
CA LYS A 176 5.33 3.82 -4.60
C LYS A 176 6.54 4.35 -5.37
N ALA A 177 7.75 4.22 -4.81
CA ALA A 177 8.97 4.60 -5.52
C ALA A 177 9.17 3.77 -6.79
N ILE A 178 8.96 2.45 -6.71
CA ILE A 178 9.09 1.51 -7.83
C ILE A 178 8.00 1.73 -8.88
N LEU A 179 6.78 2.13 -8.50
CA LEU A 179 5.69 2.46 -9.42
C LEU A 179 5.99 3.61 -10.39
N SER A 180 7.00 4.42 -10.12
CA SER A 180 7.46 5.44 -11.07
C SER A 180 8.07 4.84 -12.33
N ILE A 181 8.47 3.57 -12.27
CA ILE A 181 9.12 2.81 -13.34
C ILE A 181 8.05 2.04 -14.11
N LYS A 182 7.96 2.23 -15.43
CA LYS A 182 6.97 1.54 -16.28
C LYS A 182 7.42 0.14 -16.70
N ASP A 183 8.72 -0.10 -16.80
CA ASP A 183 9.29 -1.37 -17.23
C ASP A 183 9.34 -2.38 -16.08
N ALA A 184 8.64 -3.51 -16.25
CA ALA A 184 8.52 -4.56 -15.24
C ALA A 184 9.88 -5.19 -14.88
N ALA A 185 10.79 -5.35 -15.84
CA ALA A 185 12.11 -5.91 -15.57
C ALA A 185 12.96 -4.96 -14.72
N ILE A 186 12.84 -3.64 -14.95
CA ILE A 186 13.50 -2.64 -14.14
C ILE A 186 12.85 -2.54 -12.75
N GLN A 187 11.53 -2.69 -12.64
CA GLN A 187 10.85 -2.77 -11.34
C GLN A 187 11.42 -3.89 -10.47
N ARG A 188 11.58 -5.11 -11.02
CA ARG A 188 12.19 -6.25 -10.32
C ARG A 188 13.63 -5.97 -9.90
N LEU A 189 14.44 -5.44 -10.81
CA LEU A 189 15.84 -5.07 -10.54
C LEU A 189 15.97 -4.09 -9.36
N VAL A 190 15.12 -3.06 -9.34
CA VAL A 190 15.10 -2.06 -8.26
C VAL A 190 14.61 -2.68 -6.96
N ALA A 191 13.55 -3.50 -6.99
CA ALA A 191 13.05 -4.22 -5.84
C ALA A 191 14.14 -5.11 -5.21
N ASP A 192 14.85 -5.88 -6.01
CA ASP A 192 15.97 -6.72 -5.60
C ASP A 192 17.09 -5.91 -4.92
N GLN A 193 17.45 -4.76 -5.50
CA GLN A 193 18.47 -3.91 -4.88
C GLN A 193 18.01 -3.31 -3.55
N VAL A 194 16.73 -2.90 -3.46
CA VAL A 194 16.15 -2.41 -2.21
C VAL A 194 16.21 -3.48 -1.12
N LEU A 195 15.87 -4.72 -1.46
CA LEU A 195 15.91 -5.85 -0.52
C LEU A 195 17.33 -6.22 -0.11
N LYS A 196 18.24 -6.41 -1.07
CA LYS A 196 19.63 -6.82 -0.81
C LYS A 196 20.42 -5.80 -0.01
N LYS A 197 20.18 -4.51 -0.23
CA LYS A 197 20.91 -3.41 0.44
C LYS A 197 20.12 -2.78 1.59
N SER A 198 18.93 -3.29 1.91
CA SER A 198 18.03 -2.75 2.92
C SER A 198 17.86 -1.23 2.79
N LEU A 199 17.61 -0.76 1.57
CA LEU A 199 17.54 0.67 1.27
C LEU A 199 16.34 1.32 1.96
N THR A 200 16.50 2.58 2.38
CA THR A 200 15.37 3.40 2.83
C THR A 200 14.49 3.83 1.65
N VAL A 201 13.24 4.25 1.92
CA VAL A 201 12.32 4.74 0.88
C VAL A 201 12.94 5.87 0.06
N ARG A 202 13.64 6.83 0.71
CA ARG A 202 14.33 7.93 0.01
C ARG A 202 15.48 7.45 -0.89
N ALA A 203 16.18 6.39 -0.48
CA ALA A 203 17.23 5.78 -1.30
C ALA A 203 16.62 5.02 -2.49
N ALA A 204 15.51 4.32 -2.29
CA ALA A 204 14.75 3.66 -3.35
C ALA A 204 14.20 4.65 -4.39
N GLU A 205 13.69 5.81 -3.96
CA GLU A 205 13.25 6.88 -4.85
C GLU A 205 14.41 7.44 -5.71
N ARG A 206 15.60 7.62 -5.12
CA ARG A 206 16.79 8.04 -5.86
C ARG A 206 17.20 6.99 -6.88
N LEU A 207 17.26 5.73 -6.47
CA LEU A 207 17.58 4.61 -7.36
C LEU A 207 16.59 4.51 -8.53
N ALA A 208 15.29 4.62 -8.27
CA ALA A 208 14.26 4.62 -9.30
C ALA A 208 14.46 5.78 -10.30
N LYS A 209 14.78 6.98 -9.82
CA LYS A 209 15.11 8.14 -10.68
C LYS A 209 16.36 7.92 -11.52
N GLU A 210 17.40 7.31 -10.97
CA GLU A 210 18.64 6.98 -11.70
C GLU A 210 18.37 5.97 -12.82
N MET A 211 17.52 4.95 -12.57
CA MET A 211 17.14 3.95 -13.57
C MET A 211 16.22 4.52 -14.66
N LEU A 212 15.42 5.53 -14.35
CA LEU A 212 14.56 6.25 -15.31
C LEU A 212 15.32 7.34 -16.08
N ALA A 213 16.38 7.89 -15.49
CA ALA A 213 17.19 8.86 -16.21
C ALA A 213 17.64 8.17 -17.51
N PRO A 214 17.41 8.79 -18.67
CA PRO A 214 18.00 8.27 -19.89
C PRO A 214 19.47 8.06 -19.54
N LYS A 215 19.93 6.80 -19.59
CA LYS A 215 21.36 6.57 -19.65
C LYS A 215 21.82 7.57 -20.69
N LYS A 216 22.46 8.66 -20.27
CA LYS A 216 23.35 9.36 -21.16
C LYS A 216 24.13 8.20 -21.72
N LYS A 217 23.81 7.81 -22.97
CA LYS A 217 24.65 6.92 -23.72
C LYS A 217 26.03 7.49 -23.42
N SER A 218 26.79 6.80 -22.60
CA SER A 218 28.22 6.87 -22.73
C SER A 218 28.37 6.46 -24.19
N GLY A 219 28.18 7.47 -25.05
CA GLY A 219 28.60 7.37 -26.39
C GLY A 219 30.03 6.93 -26.22
N HIS A 220 30.25 5.69 -26.53
CA HIS A 220 31.51 5.27 -27.03
C HIS A 220 31.68 6.11 -28.30
N ASP A 221 31.86 7.43 -28.10
CA ASP A 221 32.64 8.20 -29.03
C ASP A 221 34.05 7.59 -28.98
N LYS A 222 34.19 6.58 -29.81
CA LYS A 222 35.47 6.18 -30.33
C LYS A 222 36.01 7.37 -31.14
N ASN A 223 36.40 8.41 -30.45
CA ASN A 223 37.31 9.46 -30.94
C ASN A 223 37.64 10.42 -29.80
N ASN A 224 38.38 9.94 -28.81
CA ASN A 224 39.32 10.74 -28.05
C ASN A 224 40.30 9.80 -27.32
N GLY A 225 41.35 9.46 -27.97
CA GLY A 225 42.53 8.80 -27.38
C GLY A 225 43.30 9.73 -26.44
N GLY A 226 42.59 10.41 -25.52
CA GLY A 226 43.18 11.33 -24.55
C GLY A 226 42.45 11.42 -23.21
N SER A 227 41.31 10.71 -23.01
CA SER A 227 40.48 10.94 -21.80
C SER A 227 40.84 10.01 -20.62
N ASP A 228 41.39 8.86 -20.83
CA ASP A 228 41.76 7.94 -19.75
C ASP A 228 43.03 8.36 -19.04
N GLU A 229 44.02 8.86 -19.77
CA GLU A 229 45.23 9.45 -19.19
C GLU A 229 44.91 10.75 -18.41
N ALA A 230 44.04 11.62 -18.94
CA ALA A 230 43.63 12.83 -18.26
C ALA A 230 42.83 12.52 -16.97
N ASN A 231 41.94 11.54 -16.99
CA ASN A 231 41.20 11.11 -15.80
C ASN A 231 42.13 10.42 -14.77
N ALA A 232 43.10 9.65 -15.20
CA ALA A 232 44.12 9.07 -14.32
C ALA A 232 44.99 10.14 -13.66
N VAL A 233 45.42 11.16 -14.40
CA VAL A 233 46.16 12.30 -13.86
C VAL A 233 45.31 13.10 -12.87
N ILE A 234 44.03 13.35 -13.15
CA ILE A 234 43.12 14.02 -12.25
C ILE A 234 42.93 13.22 -10.95
N ALA A 235 42.79 11.90 -11.04
CA ALA A 235 42.69 11.03 -9.87
C ALA A 235 43.99 11.05 -9.02
N GLN A 236 45.14 11.06 -9.65
CA GLN A 236 46.42 11.21 -8.96
C GLN A 236 46.55 12.55 -8.26
N ILE A 237 46.21 13.65 -8.92
CA ILE A 237 46.17 15.00 -8.30
C ILE A 237 45.21 15.04 -7.11
N GLN A 238 44.03 14.46 -7.25
CA GLN A 238 43.05 14.41 -6.18
C GLN A 238 43.54 13.62 -4.97
N ASN A 239 44.21 12.51 -5.18
CA ASN A 239 44.83 11.71 -4.12
C ASN A 239 45.98 12.45 -3.44
N ALA A 240 46.86 13.07 -4.21
CA ALA A 240 47.96 13.87 -3.65
C ALA A 240 47.44 15.07 -2.80
N LEU A 241 46.36 15.69 -3.24
CA LEU A 241 45.70 16.75 -2.45
C LEU A 241 45.07 16.20 -1.17
N ARG A 242 44.46 15.00 -1.20
CA ARG A 242 43.92 14.34 -0.01
C ARG A 242 45.00 14.03 1.01
N GLU A 243 46.13 13.49 0.56
CA GLU A 243 47.27 13.21 1.41
C GLU A 243 47.87 14.47 2.02
N ARG A 244 48.04 15.54 1.22
CA ARG A 244 48.62 16.79 1.71
C ARG A 244 47.74 17.54 2.69
N PHE A 245 46.42 17.60 2.42
CA PHE A 245 45.47 18.34 3.28
C PHE A 245 44.85 17.45 4.36
N ALA A 246 45.08 16.14 4.34
CA ALA A 246 44.52 15.16 5.27
C ALA A 246 43.00 15.32 5.46
N THR A 247 42.27 15.64 4.36
CA THR A 247 40.81 15.88 4.36
C THR A 247 40.18 15.42 3.05
N GLU A 248 38.83 15.41 3.02
CA GLU A 248 38.09 15.06 1.80
C GLU A 248 38.25 16.15 0.74
N VAL A 249 38.80 15.78 -0.40
CA VAL A 249 38.98 16.67 -1.56
C VAL A 249 38.13 16.18 -2.72
N LYS A 250 37.30 17.05 -3.28
CA LYS A 250 36.54 16.81 -4.52
C LYS A 250 37.06 17.72 -5.62
N MET A 251 37.41 17.11 -6.75
CA MET A 251 37.91 17.85 -7.92
C MET A 251 37.01 17.61 -9.12
N LYS A 252 36.57 18.71 -9.76
CA LYS A 252 35.91 18.70 -11.08
C LYS A 252 36.78 19.45 -12.04
N HIS A 253 37.16 18.81 -13.13
CA HIS A 253 38.00 19.40 -14.14
C HIS A 253 37.29 19.45 -15.51
N SER A 254 37.47 20.53 -16.24
CA SER A 254 37.17 20.64 -17.66
C SER A 254 38.21 21.56 -18.30
N PRO A 255 38.45 21.48 -19.65
CA PRO A 255 39.48 22.27 -20.32
C PRO A 255 39.39 23.79 -20.13
N LYS A 256 38.19 24.30 -19.83
CA LYS A 256 37.94 25.76 -19.65
C LYS A 256 37.75 26.19 -18.20
N LYS A 257 37.39 25.28 -17.28
CA LYS A 257 37.07 25.60 -15.90
C LYS A 257 37.18 24.36 -15.02
N GLY A 258 37.81 24.51 -13.87
CA GLY A 258 37.88 23.51 -12.82
C GLY A 258 37.36 24.04 -11.49
N LYS A 259 36.99 23.14 -10.57
CA LYS A 259 36.62 23.44 -9.21
C LYS A 259 37.26 22.41 -8.28
N ILE A 260 37.92 22.90 -7.23
CA ILE A 260 38.45 22.10 -6.13
C ILE A 260 37.64 22.47 -4.88
N GLU A 261 37.08 21.48 -4.21
CA GLU A 261 36.36 21.61 -2.95
C GLU A 261 37.12 20.86 -1.86
N LEU A 262 37.53 21.58 -0.82
CA LEU A 262 38.13 21.04 0.39
C LEU A 262 37.07 21.03 1.48
N THR A 263 36.86 19.90 2.13
CA THR A 263 35.94 19.79 3.27
C THR A 263 36.75 19.92 4.57
N TYR A 264 36.30 20.75 5.50
CA TYR A 264 36.94 20.89 6.81
C TYR A 264 35.95 20.67 7.93
N TYR A 265 36.43 20.23 9.09
CA TYR A 265 35.63 19.87 10.26
C TYR A 265 36.05 20.74 11.46
N GLY A 266 35.44 21.92 11.58
CA GLY A 266 35.70 22.88 12.65
C GLY A 266 36.78 23.91 12.32
N ASN A 267 36.97 24.90 13.25
CA ASN A 267 37.87 26.02 13.02
C ASN A 267 39.35 25.64 13.02
N ASP A 268 39.72 24.66 13.87
CA ASP A 268 41.11 24.20 13.96
C ASP A 268 41.58 23.53 12.68
N ASP A 269 40.70 22.73 12.05
CA ASP A 269 40.98 22.09 10.78
C ASP A 269 41.03 23.12 9.64
N LEU A 270 40.16 24.15 9.67
CA LEU A 270 40.22 25.27 8.72
C LEU A 270 41.54 25.99 8.83
N GLN A 271 42.00 26.34 10.06
CA GLN A 271 43.26 27.04 10.29
C GLN A 271 44.44 26.20 9.77
N ARG A 272 44.47 24.93 10.05
CA ARG A 272 45.48 23.97 9.54
C ARG A 272 45.55 23.97 8.00
N ILE A 273 44.41 24.00 7.33
CA ILE A 273 44.32 24.02 5.87
C ILE A 273 44.81 25.38 5.33
N LEU A 274 44.47 26.49 5.98
CA LEU A 274 44.93 27.83 5.60
C LEU A 274 46.46 27.96 5.76
N ASP A 275 47.01 27.41 6.84
CA ASP A 275 48.47 27.39 7.08
C ASP A 275 49.18 26.57 6.00
N LEU A 276 48.63 25.40 5.60
CA LEU A 276 49.18 24.61 4.50
C LEU A 276 49.09 25.26 3.12
N LEU A 277 48.13 26.20 2.95
CA LEU A 277 47.98 27.03 1.75
C LEU A 277 48.85 28.28 1.81
N GLY A 278 49.52 28.56 2.93
CA GLY A 278 50.35 29.74 3.14
C GLY A 278 49.52 31.03 3.31
N ILE A 279 48.28 30.92 3.70
CA ILE A 279 47.38 32.06 3.95
C ILE A 279 47.46 32.43 5.45
N GLN A 280 48.04 33.56 5.74
CA GLN A 280 48.02 34.18 7.09
C GLN A 280 46.87 35.16 7.17
N LEU A 281 45.98 34.99 8.15
CA LEU A 281 44.87 35.90 8.46
C LEU A 281 45.24 36.76 9.67
#